data_63c2c9e654a4c57a2762c389950996de
#
_entry.id   63c2c9e654a4c57a2762c389950996de
#
_cell.length_a   1.000
_cell.length_b   1.000
_cell.length_c   1.000
_cell.angle_alpha   90.00
_cell.angle_beta   90.00
_cell.angle_gamma   90.00
#
_symmetry.space_group_name_H-M   'P 1'
#
loop_
_entity.id
_entity.type
_entity.pdbx_description
1 polymer ?
#
loop_
_entity_poly.entity_id
_entity_poly.type
_entity_poly.pdbx_seq_one_letter_code
_entity_poly.pdbx_strand_id
1 'polypeptide(L)'
;MALIKSISGIRGTIGGKPGEGLSPIDVVTFAAAYGTWLKRVGNPSNTIVLGRDARISGTMVSSLVANTLIGLGWDVLDIGLSTTPTVELAVPWTQAAGGIIITASHNPAQWNALKLLNHLGEFISDTDGKDLLAIAENQDFSFAEVHDLGEYKEDHSFLDQHIQHVLGLRGVHADQISKANFRVLVDAVNSTGGIVVPDLLRALGVNHVDVIYGEPTGHFAHNPEPLPENLGVMISKMKEGNYDLGIVVDPDVDRLCFISEDGTPFGEEYTLVAIADYILSLGKGNTVSNLSSTRA
;
A
#
# COMPACT_ATOMS: atom_id res chain seq x y z
N MET A 1 -9.48 -18.23 -13.22
CA MET A 1 -8.27 -17.78 -12.54
C MET A 1 -7.55 -16.80 -13.45
N ALA A 2 -6.74 -15.91 -12.89
CA ALA A 2 -6.01 -14.93 -13.68
C ALA A 2 -4.64 -14.67 -13.04
N LEU A 3 -3.59 -14.63 -13.85
CA LEU A 3 -2.28 -14.14 -13.48
C LEU A 3 -1.93 -12.99 -14.43
N ILE A 4 -1.75 -11.80 -13.89
CA ILE A 4 -1.46 -10.58 -14.63
C ILE A 4 -0.05 -10.13 -14.26
N LYS A 5 0.80 -9.98 -15.26
CA LYS A 5 2.17 -9.50 -15.17
C LYS A 5 2.21 -8.09 -15.76
N SER A 6 2.41 -7.08 -14.92
CA SER A 6 2.38 -5.68 -15.35
C SER A 6 3.48 -4.87 -14.65
N ILE A 7 3.69 -3.65 -15.08
CA ILE A 7 4.62 -2.68 -14.48
C ILE A 7 4.28 -2.44 -13.00
N SER A 8 2.99 -2.43 -12.66
CA SER A 8 2.52 -2.25 -11.28
C SER A 8 2.66 -3.51 -10.41
N GLY A 9 3.33 -4.55 -10.91
CA GLY A 9 3.60 -5.79 -10.18
C GLY A 9 2.94 -7.02 -10.77
N ILE A 10 3.10 -8.12 -10.06
CA ILE A 10 2.59 -9.45 -10.41
C ILE A 10 1.36 -9.71 -9.57
N ARG A 11 0.17 -9.73 -10.16
CA ARG A 11 -1.07 -9.99 -9.43
C ARG A 11 -1.86 -11.16 -10.01
N GLY A 12 -2.60 -11.84 -9.15
CA GLY A 12 -3.45 -12.94 -9.59
C GLY A 12 -4.45 -13.36 -8.53
N THR A 13 -5.38 -14.20 -8.95
CA THR A 13 -6.25 -14.91 -8.01
C THR A 13 -5.44 -15.99 -7.32
N ILE A 14 -5.57 -16.08 -5.99
CA ILE A 14 -4.86 -17.09 -5.19
C ILE A 14 -5.38 -18.48 -5.52
N GLY A 15 -4.46 -19.42 -5.77
CA GLY A 15 -4.73 -20.83 -6.03
C GLY A 15 -4.59 -21.20 -7.51
N GLY A 16 -5.07 -22.41 -7.83
CA GLY A 16 -4.98 -22.99 -9.17
C GLY A 16 -3.65 -23.63 -9.51
N LYS A 17 -3.48 -23.90 -10.80
CA LYS A 17 -2.20 -24.42 -11.31
C LYS A 17 -1.19 -23.29 -11.48
N PRO A 18 0.13 -23.57 -11.32
CA PRO A 18 1.16 -22.60 -11.63
C PRO A 18 0.97 -21.97 -13.01
N GLY A 19 1.07 -20.64 -13.08
CA GLY A 19 0.86 -19.88 -14.30
C GLY A 19 -0.59 -19.50 -14.63
N GLU A 20 -1.59 -20.09 -13.99
CA GLU A 20 -3.00 -19.74 -14.20
C GLU A 20 -3.52 -18.70 -13.19
N GLY A 21 -2.93 -18.65 -12.00
CA GLY A 21 -3.19 -17.71 -10.92
C GLY A 21 -1.92 -17.43 -10.14
N LEU A 22 -2.02 -16.72 -9.03
CA LEU A 22 -0.90 -16.48 -8.13
C LEU A 22 -0.79 -17.68 -7.16
N SER A 23 -0.22 -18.78 -7.64
CA SER A 23 0.05 -19.97 -6.81
C SER A 23 1.32 -19.77 -5.96
N PRO A 24 1.56 -20.62 -4.93
CA PRO A 24 2.80 -20.57 -4.17
C PRO A 24 4.06 -20.66 -5.04
N ILE A 25 4.05 -21.44 -6.12
CA ILE A 25 5.17 -21.57 -7.05
C ILE A 25 5.40 -20.25 -7.81
N ASP A 26 4.32 -19.58 -8.26
CA ASP A 26 4.43 -18.30 -8.91
C ASP A 26 5.01 -17.24 -7.96
N VAL A 27 4.55 -17.20 -6.69
CA VAL A 27 5.11 -16.30 -5.66
C VAL A 27 6.62 -16.49 -5.51
N VAL A 28 7.08 -17.75 -5.34
CA VAL A 28 8.51 -18.07 -5.22
C VAL A 28 9.27 -17.65 -6.47
N THR A 29 8.74 -17.97 -7.66
CA THR A 29 9.40 -17.66 -8.94
C THR A 29 9.59 -16.15 -9.11
N PHE A 30 8.55 -15.35 -8.86
CA PHE A 30 8.65 -13.89 -9.03
C PHE A 30 9.45 -13.21 -7.92
N ALA A 31 9.40 -13.71 -6.69
CA ALA A 31 10.26 -13.23 -5.60
C ALA A 31 11.75 -13.53 -5.90
N ALA A 32 12.05 -14.72 -6.42
CA ALA A 32 13.41 -15.09 -6.83
C ALA A 32 13.91 -14.24 -8.01
N ALA A 33 13.06 -14.00 -9.00
CA ALA A 33 13.38 -13.12 -10.11
C ALA A 33 13.64 -11.68 -9.66
N TYR A 34 12.82 -11.14 -8.75
CA TYR A 34 13.00 -9.80 -8.21
C TYR A 34 14.31 -9.66 -7.42
N GLY A 35 14.59 -10.58 -6.50
CA GLY A 35 15.86 -10.57 -5.74
C GLY A 35 17.07 -10.69 -6.65
N THR A 36 16.98 -11.49 -7.73
CA THR A 36 18.05 -11.63 -8.72
C THR A 36 18.22 -10.36 -9.56
N TRP A 37 17.13 -9.74 -9.98
CA TRP A 37 17.15 -8.46 -10.70
C TRP A 37 17.81 -7.37 -9.85
N LEU A 38 17.48 -7.23 -8.57
CA LEU A 38 18.13 -6.26 -7.66
C LEU A 38 19.64 -6.47 -7.55
N LYS A 39 20.12 -7.72 -7.50
CA LYS A 39 21.56 -8.02 -7.53
C LYS A 39 22.23 -7.56 -8.82
N ARG A 40 21.54 -7.69 -9.95
CA ARG A 40 22.07 -7.28 -11.27
C ARG A 40 22.11 -5.76 -11.45
N VAL A 41 21.14 -5.06 -10.88
CA VAL A 41 21.13 -3.58 -10.85
C VAL A 41 22.29 -3.03 -10.01
N GLY A 42 22.76 -3.77 -9.00
CA GLY A 42 24.00 -3.46 -8.29
C GLY A 42 23.84 -2.42 -7.18
N ASN A 43 22.77 -2.49 -6.40
CA ASN A 43 22.63 -1.68 -5.19
C ASN A 43 23.59 -2.18 -4.09
N PRO A 44 24.27 -1.29 -3.32
CA PRO A 44 25.18 -1.70 -2.25
C PRO A 44 24.50 -2.29 -1.01
N SER A 45 23.22 -2.04 -0.82
CA SER A 45 22.45 -2.60 0.30
C SER A 45 22.12 -4.06 0.07
N ASN A 46 22.07 -4.85 1.15
CA ASN A 46 21.62 -6.24 1.13
C ASN A 46 20.22 -6.41 1.76
N THR A 47 19.50 -5.33 2.00
CA THR A 47 18.20 -5.36 2.67
C THR A 47 17.06 -5.12 1.68
N ILE A 48 15.98 -5.89 1.81
CA ILE A 48 14.71 -5.69 1.10
C ILE A 48 13.61 -5.46 2.14
N VAL A 49 12.84 -4.37 1.97
CA VAL A 49 11.67 -4.08 2.83
C VAL A 49 10.48 -4.90 2.34
N LEU A 50 9.74 -5.49 3.28
CA LEU A 50 8.52 -6.24 3.02
C LEU A 50 7.38 -5.67 3.87
N GLY A 51 6.23 -5.39 3.27
CA GLY A 51 5.02 -5.00 3.97
C GLY A 51 3.79 -5.54 3.26
N ARG A 52 2.65 -5.59 3.95
CA ARG A 52 1.42 -6.14 3.40
C ARG A 52 0.16 -5.48 3.91
N ASP A 53 -0.92 -5.60 3.14
CA ASP A 53 -2.27 -5.35 3.61
C ASP A 53 -2.82 -6.54 4.46
N ALA A 54 -4.08 -6.45 4.89
CA ALA A 54 -4.67 -7.47 5.74
C ALA A 54 -5.32 -8.64 4.98
N ARG A 55 -5.13 -8.77 3.66
CA ARG A 55 -5.71 -9.89 2.88
C ARG A 55 -5.44 -11.23 3.53
N ILE A 56 -6.45 -12.12 3.53
CA ILE A 56 -6.39 -13.45 4.15
C ILE A 56 -5.17 -14.26 3.65
N SER A 57 -4.83 -14.13 2.38
CA SER A 57 -3.66 -14.79 1.78
C SER A 57 -2.32 -14.12 2.12
N GLY A 58 -2.35 -12.94 2.75
CA GLY A 58 -1.18 -12.11 2.99
C GLY A 58 -0.07 -12.83 3.74
N THR A 59 -0.38 -13.51 4.85
CA THR A 59 0.60 -14.23 5.66
C THR A 59 1.31 -15.35 4.87
N MET A 60 0.55 -16.12 4.08
CA MET A 60 1.14 -17.17 3.23
C MET A 60 2.08 -16.57 2.18
N VAL A 61 1.62 -15.54 1.48
CA VAL A 61 2.41 -14.90 0.42
C VAL A 61 3.66 -14.23 1.00
N SER A 62 3.53 -13.52 2.15
CA SER A 62 4.66 -12.89 2.84
C SER A 62 5.72 -13.92 3.25
N SER A 63 5.31 -15.04 3.84
CA SER A 63 6.23 -16.09 4.25
C SER A 63 6.99 -16.69 3.06
N LEU A 64 6.32 -16.92 1.93
CA LEU A 64 6.96 -17.43 0.70
C LEU A 64 7.96 -16.42 0.13
N VAL A 65 7.59 -15.14 0.06
CA VAL A 65 8.48 -14.07 -0.41
C VAL A 65 9.70 -13.94 0.49
N ALA A 66 9.49 -13.81 1.81
CA ALA A 66 10.58 -13.63 2.77
C ALA A 66 11.59 -14.79 2.71
N ASN A 67 11.13 -16.04 2.78
CA ASN A 67 12.01 -17.21 2.74
C ASN A 67 12.72 -17.36 1.38
N THR A 68 12.09 -16.97 0.29
CA THR A 68 12.73 -16.98 -1.04
C THR A 68 13.87 -15.96 -1.10
N LEU A 69 13.65 -14.75 -0.59
CA LEU A 69 14.68 -13.70 -0.57
C LEU A 69 15.84 -14.07 0.35
N ILE A 70 15.56 -14.62 1.54
CA ILE A 70 16.57 -15.16 2.46
C ILE A 70 17.39 -16.24 1.77
N GLY A 71 16.71 -17.15 1.05
CA GLY A 71 17.39 -18.18 0.27
C GLY A 71 18.27 -17.66 -0.86
N LEU A 72 18.03 -16.42 -1.33
CA LEU A 72 18.90 -15.73 -2.29
C LEU A 72 20.06 -14.96 -1.60
N GLY A 73 20.11 -14.92 -0.26
CA GLY A 73 21.08 -14.17 0.51
C GLY A 73 20.71 -12.71 0.75
N TRP A 74 19.44 -12.34 0.64
CA TRP A 74 18.94 -11.01 1.00
C TRP A 74 18.47 -10.98 2.46
N ASP A 75 18.80 -9.92 3.18
CA ASP A 75 18.16 -9.61 4.46
C ASP A 75 16.76 -9.04 4.21
N VAL A 76 15.80 -9.56 4.95
CA VAL A 76 14.40 -9.12 4.85
C VAL A 76 14.02 -8.33 6.08
N LEU A 77 13.61 -7.07 5.88
CA LEU A 77 13.01 -6.23 6.90
C LEU A 77 11.49 -6.24 6.70
N ASP A 78 10.79 -7.06 7.47
CA ASP A 78 9.32 -7.14 7.46
C ASP A 78 8.73 -6.06 8.38
N ILE A 79 8.02 -5.10 7.80
CA ILE A 79 7.34 -4.04 8.54
C ILE A 79 5.88 -4.38 8.86
N GLY A 80 5.45 -5.60 8.60
CA GLY A 80 4.16 -6.18 8.98
C GLY A 80 2.97 -5.65 8.19
N LEU A 81 1.83 -5.51 8.89
CA LEU A 81 0.65 -4.84 8.35
C LEU A 81 0.96 -3.38 8.13
N SER A 82 0.90 -2.94 6.88
CA SER A 82 1.34 -1.61 6.49
C SER A 82 0.53 -1.08 5.32
N THR A 83 0.73 0.19 4.99
CA THR A 83 0.13 0.81 3.81
C THR A 83 1.13 0.84 2.66
N THR A 84 0.64 0.90 1.43
CA THR A 84 1.51 1.09 0.25
C THR A 84 2.46 2.28 0.44
N PRO A 85 1.99 3.51 0.78
CA PRO A 85 2.90 4.64 0.95
C PRO A 85 3.87 4.49 2.12
N THR A 86 3.54 3.73 3.17
CA THR A 86 4.50 3.47 4.26
C THR A 86 5.65 2.58 3.79
N VAL A 87 5.37 1.55 2.99
CA VAL A 87 6.44 0.69 2.45
C VAL A 87 7.32 1.47 1.47
N GLU A 88 6.71 2.31 0.62
CA GLU A 88 7.43 3.19 -0.31
C GLU A 88 8.42 4.12 0.43
N LEU A 89 8.00 4.69 1.56
CA LEU A 89 8.86 5.54 2.40
C LEU A 89 9.91 4.73 3.18
N ALA A 90 9.58 3.53 3.65
CA ALA A 90 10.51 2.69 4.42
C ALA A 90 11.74 2.29 3.60
N VAL A 91 11.61 2.09 2.29
CA VAL A 91 12.74 1.73 1.41
C VAL A 91 13.87 2.77 1.46
N PRO A 92 13.66 4.06 1.12
CA PRO A 92 14.71 5.06 1.21
C PRO A 92 15.13 5.37 2.66
N TRP A 93 14.22 5.31 3.65
CA TRP A 93 14.57 5.57 5.04
C TRP A 93 15.57 4.55 5.60
N THR A 94 15.47 3.31 5.18
CA THR A 94 16.38 2.23 5.57
C THR A 94 17.54 2.04 4.61
N GLN A 95 17.57 2.82 3.54
CA GLN A 95 18.54 2.65 2.44
C GLN A 95 18.51 1.22 1.87
N ALA A 96 17.33 0.60 1.83
CA ALA A 96 17.16 -0.74 1.30
C ALA A 96 17.40 -0.80 -0.22
N ALA A 97 17.76 -1.97 -0.73
CA ALA A 97 17.94 -2.20 -2.16
C ALA A 97 16.63 -2.08 -2.96
N GLY A 98 15.52 -2.34 -2.29
CA GLY A 98 14.18 -2.24 -2.83
C GLY A 98 13.13 -2.68 -1.81
N GLY A 99 11.89 -2.87 -2.27
CA GLY A 99 10.79 -3.31 -1.41
C GLY A 99 9.73 -4.11 -2.15
N ILE A 100 8.98 -4.89 -1.41
CA ILE A 100 7.80 -5.59 -1.92
C ILE A 100 6.59 -5.25 -1.04
N ILE A 101 5.50 -4.82 -1.69
CA ILE A 101 4.22 -4.65 -1.03
C ILE A 101 3.31 -5.79 -1.45
N ILE A 102 2.83 -6.57 -0.48
CA ILE A 102 1.92 -7.69 -0.72
C ILE A 102 0.49 -7.19 -0.57
N THR A 103 -0.11 -6.83 -1.68
CA THR A 103 -1.46 -6.28 -1.78
C THR A 103 -1.96 -6.33 -3.22
N ALA A 104 -3.25 -6.54 -3.39
CA ALA A 104 -3.92 -6.34 -4.68
C ALA A 104 -4.80 -5.08 -4.68
N SER A 105 -4.52 -4.10 -3.79
CA SER A 105 -5.24 -2.84 -3.66
C SER A 105 -6.76 -3.08 -3.57
N HIS A 106 -7.53 -2.46 -4.41
CA HIS A 106 -8.99 -2.53 -4.47
C HIS A 106 -9.56 -3.84 -5.09
N ASN A 107 -8.73 -4.77 -5.56
CA ASN A 107 -9.24 -6.03 -6.09
C ASN A 107 -9.95 -6.86 -5.00
N PRO A 108 -10.95 -7.69 -5.35
CA PRO A 108 -11.66 -8.54 -4.40
C PRO A 108 -10.76 -9.48 -3.59
N ALA A 109 -11.27 -10.04 -2.49
CA ALA A 109 -10.49 -10.78 -1.49
C ALA A 109 -9.70 -11.99 -2.02
N GLN A 110 -10.14 -12.61 -3.11
CA GLN A 110 -9.45 -13.74 -3.74
C GLN A 110 -8.17 -13.34 -4.52
N TRP A 111 -7.92 -12.06 -4.71
CA TRP A 111 -6.71 -11.55 -5.36
C TRP A 111 -5.61 -11.26 -4.36
N ASN A 112 -4.36 -11.40 -4.79
CA ASN A 112 -3.21 -10.80 -4.14
C ASN A 112 -2.15 -10.44 -5.21
N ALA A 113 -1.13 -9.67 -4.80
CA ALA A 113 -0.07 -9.29 -5.71
C ALA A 113 1.26 -9.04 -4.98
N LEU A 114 2.32 -8.99 -5.77
CA LEU A 114 3.63 -8.48 -5.40
C LEU A 114 3.81 -7.14 -6.14
N LYS A 115 3.66 -6.02 -5.45
CA LYS A 115 4.04 -4.69 -5.96
C LYS A 115 5.53 -4.50 -5.69
N LEU A 116 6.32 -4.24 -6.71
CA LEU A 116 7.78 -4.27 -6.66
C LEU A 116 8.35 -2.85 -6.72
N LEU A 117 9.22 -2.51 -5.77
CA LEU A 117 9.81 -1.18 -5.63
C LEU A 117 11.31 -1.21 -5.93
N ASN A 118 11.82 -0.12 -6.49
CA ASN A 118 13.25 0.15 -6.61
C ASN A 118 13.83 0.72 -5.28
N HIS A 119 15.10 1.04 -5.25
CA HIS A 119 15.79 1.60 -4.09
C HIS A 119 15.33 3.01 -3.67
N LEU A 120 14.56 3.70 -4.52
CA LEU A 120 13.97 5.00 -4.22
C LEU A 120 12.58 4.87 -3.56
N GLY A 121 12.06 3.64 -3.42
CA GLY A 121 10.70 3.40 -2.98
C GLY A 121 9.65 3.61 -4.08
N GLU A 122 10.06 3.71 -5.33
CA GLU A 122 9.18 3.87 -6.48
C GLU A 122 8.90 2.51 -7.14
N PHE A 123 7.76 2.37 -7.82
CA PHE A 123 7.51 1.19 -8.64
C PHE A 123 8.60 1.02 -9.70
N ILE A 124 8.98 -0.23 -9.96
CA ILE A 124 9.96 -0.54 -11.01
C ILE A 124 9.45 -0.07 -12.38
N SER A 125 10.36 0.32 -13.27
CA SER A 125 10.01 0.77 -14.60
C SER A 125 9.53 -0.38 -15.52
N ASP A 126 8.93 -0.04 -16.66
CA ASP A 126 8.56 -1.03 -17.70
C ASP A 126 9.77 -1.84 -18.19
N THR A 127 10.93 -1.20 -18.30
CA THR A 127 12.17 -1.87 -18.70
C THR A 127 12.61 -2.87 -17.62
N ASP A 128 12.64 -2.46 -16.37
CA ASP A 128 12.98 -3.32 -15.23
C ASP A 128 12.01 -4.51 -15.11
N GLY A 129 10.71 -4.24 -15.32
CA GLY A 129 9.70 -5.27 -15.33
C GLY A 129 9.90 -6.32 -16.42
N LYS A 130 10.33 -5.93 -17.62
CA LYS A 130 10.66 -6.87 -18.71
C LYS A 130 11.87 -7.72 -18.37
N ASP A 131 12.92 -7.13 -17.80
CA ASP A 131 14.11 -7.85 -17.37
C ASP A 131 13.77 -8.87 -16.28
N LEU A 132 12.97 -8.46 -15.30
CA LEU A 132 12.49 -9.35 -14.23
C LEU A 132 11.67 -10.52 -14.79
N LEU A 133 10.76 -10.26 -15.73
CA LEU A 133 9.94 -11.30 -16.35
C LEU A 133 10.80 -12.28 -17.14
N ALA A 134 11.84 -11.82 -17.83
CA ALA A 134 12.79 -12.68 -18.53
C ALA A 134 13.56 -13.59 -17.54
N ILE A 135 13.98 -13.06 -16.38
CA ILE A 135 14.61 -13.86 -15.33
C ILE A 135 13.64 -14.94 -14.81
N ALA A 136 12.38 -14.57 -14.56
CA ALA A 136 11.36 -15.50 -14.08
C ALA A 136 11.06 -16.62 -15.09
N GLU A 137 10.90 -16.26 -16.38
CA GLU A 137 10.58 -17.20 -17.46
C GLU A 137 11.71 -18.21 -17.71
N ASN A 138 12.96 -17.75 -17.66
CA ASN A 138 14.12 -18.61 -17.85
C ASN A 138 14.57 -19.29 -16.54
N GLN A 139 13.94 -19.01 -15.42
CA GLN A 139 14.39 -19.44 -14.07
C GLN A 139 15.88 -19.13 -13.82
N ASP A 140 16.33 -17.97 -14.30
CA ASP A 140 17.73 -17.54 -14.29
C ASP A 140 18.08 -16.89 -12.92
N PHE A 141 17.97 -17.69 -11.87
CA PHE A 141 18.33 -17.33 -10.51
C PHE A 141 19.02 -18.50 -9.79
N SER A 142 19.92 -18.17 -8.87
CA SER A 142 20.65 -19.14 -8.03
C SER A 142 20.48 -18.78 -6.57
N PHE A 143 20.20 -19.77 -5.74
CA PHE A 143 20.12 -19.61 -4.30
C PHE A 143 21.52 -19.62 -3.66
N ALA A 144 21.62 -18.99 -2.50
CA ALA A 144 22.83 -18.88 -1.72
C ALA A 144 23.20 -20.20 -1.03
N GLU A 145 24.50 -20.38 -0.76
CA GLU A 145 24.98 -21.46 0.11
C GLU A 145 24.57 -21.17 1.56
N VAL A 146 24.63 -22.20 2.41
CA VAL A 146 24.12 -22.15 3.79
C VAL A 146 24.72 -21.03 4.66
N HIS A 147 25.94 -20.62 4.39
CA HIS A 147 26.65 -19.56 5.13
C HIS A 147 26.37 -18.14 4.57
N ASP A 148 25.73 -18.06 3.43
CA ASP A 148 25.42 -16.81 2.71
C ASP A 148 23.91 -16.52 2.70
N LEU A 149 23.13 -17.27 3.48
CA LEU A 149 21.71 -17.01 3.65
C LEU A 149 21.49 -15.65 4.31
N GLY A 150 20.44 -14.92 3.88
CA GLY A 150 20.06 -13.67 4.51
C GLY A 150 19.38 -13.85 5.88
N GLU A 151 19.16 -12.74 6.56
CA GLU A 151 18.48 -12.69 7.85
C GLU A 151 17.04 -12.18 7.72
N TYR A 152 16.18 -12.56 8.67
CA TYR A 152 14.82 -12.02 8.80
C TYR A 152 14.73 -11.15 10.05
N LYS A 153 14.22 -9.94 9.87
CA LYS A 153 13.98 -8.98 10.95
C LYS A 153 12.59 -8.37 10.82
N GLU A 154 11.91 -8.25 11.95
CA GLU A 154 10.63 -7.50 12.03
C GLU A 154 10.86 -6.13 12.69
N ASP A 155 10.17 -5.11 12.15
CA ASP A 155 10.10 -3.78 12.77
C ASP A 155 8.76 -3.11 12.44
N HIS A 156 7.89 -3.00 13.42
CA HIS A 156 6.55 -2.46 13.27
C HIS A 156 6.44 -0.94 13.54
N SER A 157 7.57 -0.24 13.70
CA SER A 157 7.60 1.19 14.03
C SER A 157 7.32 2.12 12.82
N PHE A 158 7.28 1.59 11.61
CA PHE A 158 7.22 2.40 10.38
C PHE A 158 5.90 3.15 10.17
N LEU A 159 4.77 2.62 10.67
CA LEU A 159 3.51 3.38 10.64
C LEU A 159 3.60 4.64 11.50
N ASP A 160 4.15 4.54 12.71
CA ASP A 160 4.35 5.68 13.60
C ASP A 160 5.33 6.68 13.00
N GLN A 161 6.44 6.21 12.42
CA GLN A 161 7.41 7.07 11.73
C GLN A 161 6.76 7.81 10.56
N HIS A 162 5.90 7.15 9.79
CA HIS A 162 5.16 7.78 8.69
C HIS A 162 4.21 8.87 9.21
N ILE A 163 3.45 8.59 10.27
CA ILE A 163 2.59 9.59 10.92
C ILE A 163 3.42 10.81 11.36
N GLN A 164 4.55 10.61 12.02
CA GLN A 164 5.43 11.72 12.43
C GLN A 164 5.97 12.51 11.22
N HIS A 165 6.28 11.82 10.13
CA HIS A 165 6.69 12.48 8.89
C HIS A 165 5.57 13.35 8.30
N VAL A 166 4.33 12.85 8.27
CA VAL A 166 3.15 13.60 7.82
C VAL A 166 2.93 14.85 8.68
N LEU A 167 3.06 14.75 10.00
CA LEU A 167 2.92 15.90 10.92
C LEU A 167 3.97 16.99 10.65
N GLY A 168 5.13 16.61 10.11
CA GLY A 168 6.22 17.54 9.74
C GLY A 168 6.03 18.22 8.38
N LEU A 169 5.05 17.87 7.58
CA LEU A 169 4.84 18.46 6.25
C LEU A 169 4.39 19.92 6.34
N ARG A 170 4.95 20.77 5.47
CA ARG A 170 4.71 22.22 5.45
C ARG A 170 3.23 22.63 5.42
N GLY A 171 2.37 21.82 4.80
CA GLY A 171 0.93 22.10 4.67
C GLY A 171 0.09 21.55 5.82
N VAL A 172 0.68 20.87 6.81
CA VAL A 172 -0.06 20.23 7.91
C VAL A 172 -0.01 21.13 9.15
N HIS A 173 -1.19 21.52 9.63
CA HIS A 173 -1.36 22.41 10.78
C HIS A 173 -2.21 21.75 11.86
N ALA A 174 -1.62 20.83 12.63
CA ALA A 174 -2.31 20.03 13.64
C ALA A 174 -3.06 20.90 14.67
N ASP A 175 -2.50 22.04 15.10
CA ASP A 175 -3.20 22.94 16.05
C ASP A 175 -4.47 23.57 15.45
N GLN A 176 -4.55 23.81 14.12
CA GLN A 176 -5.76 24.31 13.47
C GLN A 176 -6.81 23.20 13.34
N ILE A 177 -6.37 22.00 12.98
CA ILE A 177 -7.23 20.81 12.89
C ILE A 177 -7.82 20.50 14.26
N SER A 178 -7.02 20.49 15.32
CA SER A 178 -7.47 20.27 16.70
C SER A 178 -8.52 21.29 17.15
N LYS A 179 -8.33 22.57 16.82
CA LYS A 179 -9.30 23.65 17.18
C LYS A 179 -10.60 23.56 16.41
N ALA A 180 -10.61 22.96 15.22
CA ALA A 180 -11.82 22.77 14.43
C ALA A 180 -12.77 21.75 15.06
N ASN A 181 -12.25 20.87 15.93
CA ASN A 181 -13.01 19.87 16.69
C ASN A 181 -13.90 18.98 15.81
N PHE A 182 -13.37 18.55 14.66
CA PHE A 182 -14.07 17.71 13.68
C PHE A 182 -14.48 16.36 14.29
N ARG A 183 -15.66 15.90 13.86
CA ARG A 183 -16.15 14.53 14.05
C ARG A 183 -15.98 13.77 12.74
N VAL A 184 -15.12 12.76 12.74
CA VAL A 184 -14.74 12.03 11.54
C VAL A 184 -15.22 10.58 11.61
N LEU A 185 -15.84 10.10 10.54
CA LEU A 185 -16.18 8.69 10.36
C LEU A 185 -15.18 8.08 9.35
N VAL A 186 -14.57 6.94 9.70
CA VAL A 186 -13.62 6.23 8.84
C VAL A 186 -14.21 4.90 8.42
N ASP A 187 -14.14 4.58 7.14
CA ASP A 187 -14.37 3.24 6.59
C ASP A 187 -13.01 2.67 6.15
N ALA A 188 -12.58 1.59 6.80
CA ALA A 188 -11.27 0.98 6.62
C ALA A 188 -11.33 -0.40 5.94
N VAL A 189 -12.49 -0.80 5.45
CA VAL A 189 -12.76 -2.03 4.67
C VAL A 189 -12.12 -3.31 5.24
N ASN A 190 -12.01 -3.41 6.57
CA ASN A 190 -11.35 -4.50 7.30
C ASN A 190 -9.89 -4.74 6.89
N SER A 191 -9.14 -3.66 6.66
CA SER A 191 -7.73 -3.73 6.31
C SER A 191 -6.89 -2.71 7.09
N THR A 192 -5.69 -2.40 6.61
CA THR A 192 -4.67 -1.59 7.30
C THR A 192 -5.08 -0.16 7.58
N GLY A 193 -6.06 0.37 6.83
CA GLY A 193 -6.69 1.65 7.11
C GLY A 193 -7.29 1.76 8.52
N GLY A 194 -7.75 0.63 9.09
CA GLY A 194 -8.27 0.58 10.47
C GLY A 194 -7.22 0.80 11.55
N ILE A 195 -5.96 0.59 11.22
CA ILE A 195 -4.81 0.85 12.09
C ILE A 195 -4.34 2.31 11.89
N VAL A 196 -3.92 2.65 10.67
CA VAL A 196 -3.17 3.88 10.42
C VAL A 196 -4.04 5.15 10.41
N VAL A 197 -5.26 5.09 9.84
CA VAL A 197 -6.07 6.31 9.66
C VAL A 197 -6.55 6.89 10.99
N PRO A 198 -7.09 6.10 11.93
CA PRO A 198 -7.48 6.61 13.24
C PRO A 198 -6.29 7.18 14.03
N ASP A 199 -5.11 6.55 13.95
CA ASP A 199 -3.93 7.01 14.68
C ASP A 199 -3.37 8.31 14.07
N LEU A 200 -3.36 8.43 12.73
CA LEU A 200 -3.04 9.68 12.06
C LEU A 200 -4.01 10.82 12.45
N LEU A 201 -5.32 10.56 12.44
CA LEU A 201 -6.32 11.56 12.82
C LEU A 201 -6.16 12.01 14.27
N ARG A 202 -5.90 11.10 15.21
CA ARG A 202 -5.61 11.43 16.62
C ARG A 202 -4.33 12.25 16.73
N ALA A 203 -3.28 11.88 16.00
CA ALA A 203 -2.02 12.64 15.99
C ALA A 203 -2.19 14.05 15.40
N LEU A 204 -3.12 14.24 14.46
CA LEU A 204 -3.55 15.54 13.94
C LEU A 204 -4.44 16.34 14.93
N GLY A 205 -4.85 15.74 16.06
CA GLY A 205 -5.66 16.40 17.08
C GLY A 205 -7.17 16.24 16.90
N VAL A 206 -7.62 15.31 16.05
CA VAL A 206 -9.03 14.96 15.90
C VAL A 206 -9.45 14.06 17.07
N ASN A 207 -10.32 14.56 17.97
CA ASN A 207 -10.72 13.85 19.18
C ASN A 207 -11.91 12.90 18.98
N HIS A 208 -12.71 13.12 17.95
CA HIS A 208 -13.93 12.34 17.66
C HIS A 208 -13.74 11.57 16.35
N VAL A 209 -13.25 10.34 16.47
CA VAL A 209 -13.00 9.43 15.34
C VAL A 209 -13.78 8.14 15.58
N ASP A 210 -14.80 7.92 14.77
CA ASP A 210 -15.53 6.65 14.73
C ASP A 210 -15.05 5.84 13.52
N VAL A 211 -14.94 4.52 13.67
CA VAL A 211 -14.43 3.63 12.62
C VAL A 211 -15.44 2.53 12.36
N ILE A 212 -15.77 2.32 11.11
CA ILE A 212 -16.47 1.12 10.62
C ILE A 212 -15.49 0.24 9.88
N TYR A 213 -15.70 -1.08 10.00
CA TYR A 213 -14.84 -2.07 9.37
C TYR A 213 -13.34 -1.89 9.68
N GLY A 214 -13.03 -1.50 10.94
CA GLY A 214 -11.67 -1.15 11.39
C GLY A 214 -10.78 -2.34 11.70
N GLU A 215 -11.34 -3.53 12.01
CA GLU A 215 -10.53 -4.71 12.33
C GLU A 215 -9.82 -5.25 11.07
N PRO A 216 -8.49 -5.37 11.07
CA PRO A 216 -7.72 -5.75 9.88
C PRO A 216 -7.75 -7.27 9.63
N THR A 217 -8.93 -7.81 9.42
CA THR A 217 -9.17 -9.27 9.25
C THR A 217 -8.95 -9.74 7.82
N GLY A 218 -8.97 -8.82 6.85
CA GLY A 218 -8.95 -9.14 5.41
C GLY A 218 -10.27 -9.72 4.88
N HIS A 219 -11.30 -9.84 5.73
CA HIS A 219 -12.67 -10.17 5.34
C HIS A 219 -13.40 -8.87 5.00
N PHE A 220 -13.20 -8.38 3.79
CA PHE A 220 -13.75 -7.10 3.34
C PHE A 220 -15.26 -7.08 3.45
N ALA A 221 -15.81 -6.09 4.17
CA ALA A 221 -17.24 -5.96 4.44
C ALA A 221 -18.06 -5.56 3.20
N HIS A 222 -17.42 -4.95 2.22
CA HIS A 222 -17.97 -4.58 0.92
C HIS A 222 -16.89 -4.72 -0.16
N ASN A 223 -17.22 -4.46 -1.43
CA ASN A 223 -16.21 -4.36 -2.48
C ASN A 223 -15.18 -3.29 -2.08
N PRO A 224 -13.88 -3.62 -2.02
CA PRO A 224 -12.87 -2.73 -1.44
C PRO A 224 -12.52 -1.50 -2.31
N GLU A 225 -13.11 -1.37 -3.48
CA GLU A 225 -12.96 -0.14 -4.27
C GLU A 225 -13.84 0.98 -3.72
N PRO A 226 -13.29 2.17 -3.36
CA PRO A 226 -14.04 3.25 -2.72
C PRO A 226 -14.92 4.04 -3.70
N LEU A 227 -15.79 3.31 -4.43
CA LEU A 227 -16.79 3.88 -5.35
C LEU A 227 -18.14 4.06 -4.64
N PRO A 228 -18.94 5.07 -5.00
CA PRO A 228 -20.21 5.39 -4.35
C PRO A 228 -21.16 4.19 -4.21
N GLU A 229 -21.23 3.30 -5.20
CA GLU A 229 -22.03 2.08 -5.15
C GLU A 229 -21.65 1.08 -4.05
N ASN A 230 -20.41 1.15 -3.56
CA ASN A 230 -19.89 0.28 -2.51
C ASN A 230 -20.05 0.91 -1.10
N LEU A 231 -20.39 2.20 -1.00
CA LEU A 231 -20.32 2.99 0.22
C LEU A 231 -21.67 3.23 0.90
N GLY A 232 -22.69 2.42 0.60
CA GLY A 232 -24.05 2.63 1.11
C GLY A 232 -24.15 2.75 2.64
N VAL A 233 -23.43 1.92 3.39
CA VAL A 233 -23.40 1.97 4.86
C VAL A 233 -22.72 3.25 5.36
N MET A 234 -21.58 3.61 4.77
CA MET A 234 -20.86 4.85 5.09
C MET A 234 -21.76 6.08 4.87
N ILE A 235 -22.38 6.19 3.70
CA ILE A 235 -23.28 7.29 3.34
C ILE A 235 -24.48 7.38 4.29
N SER A 236 -25.08 6.24 4.67
CA SER A 236 -26.20 6.24 5.63
C SER A 236 -25.75 6.73 7.00
N LYS A 237 -24.60 6.26 7.51
CA LYS A 237 -24.07 6.71 8.79
C LYS A 237 -23.71 8.19 8.81
N MET A 238 -23.17 8.73 7.73
CA MET A 238 -22.92 10.18 7.60
C MET A 238 -24.22 10.97 7.76
N LYS A 239 -25.29 10.58 7.04
CA LYS A 239 -26.60 11.24 7.10
C LYS A 239 -27.28 11.17 8.48
N GLU A 240 -27.05 10.09 9.21
CA GLU A 240 -27.68 9.83 10.51
C GLU A 240 -26.90 10.43 11.69
N GLY A 241 -25.55 10.62 11.53
CA GLY A 241 -24.58 10.70 12.64
C GLY A 241 -24.00 12.07 12.77
N ASN A 242 -24.24 13.18 12.61
CA ASN A 242 -23.56 14.48 12.90
C ASN A 242 -22.02 14.41 12.73
N TYR A 243 -21.54 13.83 11.65
CA TYR A 243 -20.14 13.85 11.25
C TYR A 243 -19.87 15.03 10.31
N ASP A 244 -18.67 15.61 10.44
CA ASP A 244 -18.22 16.70 9.58
C ASP A 244 -17.54 16.17 8.32
N LEU A 245 -16.94 14.97 8.40
CA LEU A 245 -16.17 14.37 7.31
C LEU A 245 -16.22 12.86 7.40
N GLY A 246 -16.44 12.21 6.26
CA GLY A 246 -16.21 10.80 6.06
C GLY A 246 -14.91 10.54 5.29
N ILE A 247 -14.14 9.55 5.74
CA ILE A 247 -12.89 9.11 5.10
C ILE A 247 -13.05 7.64 4.75
N VAL A 248 -12.88 7.31 3.48
CA VAL A 248 -12.91 5.93 2.99
C VAL A 248 -11.59 5.62 2.31
N VAL A 249 -10.98 4.49 2.68
CA VAL A 249 -9.72 4.04 2.10
C VAL A 249 -9.86 2.61 1.57
N ASP A 250 -9.02 2.26 0.60
CA ASP A 250 -8.90 0.90 0.11
C ASP A 250 -7.96 0.05 1.00
N PRO A 251 -7.81 -1.26 0.75
CA PRO A 251 -7.08 -2.15 1.65
C PRO A 251 -5.63 -1.79 1.98
N ASP A 252 -4.91 -1.15 1.06
CA ASP A 252 -3.50 -0.74 1.23
C ASP A 252 -3.31 0.78 1.32
N VAL A 253 -4.43 1.52 1.42
CA VAL A 253 -4.48 2.95 1.74
C VAL A 253 -3.72 3.82 0.72
N ASP A 254 -3.72 3.41 -0.55
CA ASP A 254 -3.21 4.23 -1.65
C ASP A 254 -4.34 4.98 -2.39
N ARG A 255 -5.62 4.68 -2.04
CA ARG A 255 -6.81 5.37 -2.52
C ARG A 255 -7.59 5.99 -1.38
N LEU A 256 -8.18 7.14 -1.64
CA LEU A 256 -8.91 7.95 -0.68
C LEU A 256 -10.16 8.53 -1.33
N CYS A 257 -11.31 8.37 -0.67
CA CYS A 257 -12.55 9.06 -0.99
C CYS A 257 -13.05 9.81 0.23
N PHE A 258 -13.41 11.06 0.07
CA PHE A 258 -14.08 11.85 1.09
C PHE A 258 -15.60 11.83 0.90
N ILE A 259 -16.31 11.84 2.04
CA ILE A 259 -17.77 11.98 2.09
C ILE A 259 -18.08 13.24 2.90
N SER A 260 -18.87 14.13 2.32
CA SER A 260 -19.31 15.37 2.96
C SER A 260 -20.30 15.08 4.10
N GLU A 261 -20.54 16.07 4.94
CA GLU A 261 -21.44 15.99 6.11
C GLU A 261 -22.89 15.60 5.77
N ASP A 262 -23.33 15.86 4.56
CA ASP A 262 -24.65 15.45 4.07
C ASP A 262 -24.72 14.04 3.48
N GLY A 263 -23.58 13.31 3.51
CA GLY A 263 -23.44 11.98 2.92
C GLY A 263 -23.17 11.98 1.41
N THR A 264 -22.88 13.13 0.82
CA THR A 264 -22.52 13.23 -0.61
C THR A 264 -21.03 12.90 -0.81
N PRO A 265 -20.65 11.98 -1.71
CA PRO A 265 -19.25 11.76 -2.08
C PRO A 265 -18.64 13.05 -2.68
N PHE A 266 -17.48 13.47 -2.15
CA PHE A 266 -16.77 14.66 -2.62
C PHE A 266 -16.23 14.49 -4.04
N GLY A 267 -15.99 13.25 -4.43
CA GLY A 267 -15.42 12.87 -5.72
C GLY A 267 -13.88 12.73 -5.67
N GLU A 268 -13.40 11.61 -6.20
CA GLU A 268 -11.97 11.26 -6.15
C GLU A 268 -11.10 12.33 -6.83
N GLU A 269 -11.53 12.83 -7.96
CA GLU A 269 -10.80 13.83 -8.74
C GLU A 269 -10.74 15.20 -8.05
N TYR A 270 -11.82 15.60 -7.38
CA TYR A 270 -11.86 16.85 -6.62
C TYR A 270 -10.94 16.84 -5.41
N THR A 271 -10.64 15.68 -4.84
CA THR A 271 -9.64 15.53 -3.78
C THR A 271 -8.26 16.01 -4.25
N LEU A 272 -7.82 15.56 -5.43
CA LEU A 272 -6.57 16.02 -6.03
C LEU A 272 -6.58 17.52 -6.33
N VAL A 273 -7.68 18.04 -6.88
CA VAL A 273 -7.83 19.47 -7.20
C VAL A 273 -7.76 20.33 -5.94
N ALA A 274 -8.50 19.97 -4.88
CA ALA A 274 -8.49 20.70 -3.61
C ALA A 274 -7.12 20.74 -2.95
N ILE A 275 -6.41 19.61 -2.95
CA ILE A 275 -5.04 19.54 -2.41
C ILE A 275 -4.07 20.34 -3.27
N ALA A 276 -4.16 20.26 -4.60
CA ALA A 276 -3.33 21.04 -5.50
C ALA A 276 -3.53 22.54 -5.31
N ASP A 277 -4.79 23.01 -5.22
CA ASP A 277 -5.12 24.40 -4.95
C ASP A 277 -4.53 24.88 -3.62
N TYR A 278 -4.70 24.08 -2.55
CA TYR A 278 -4.14 24.39 -1.24
C TYR A 278 -2.60 24.48 -1.27
N ILE A 279 -1.92 23.48 -1.83
CA ILE A 279 -0.45 23.48 -1.89
C ILE A 279 0.09 24.62 -2.74
N LEU A 280 -0.55 24.94 -3.87
CA LEU A 280 -0.15 26.06 -4.71
C LEU A 280 -0.40 27.42 -4.04
N SER A 281 -1.37 27.52 -3.11
CA SER A 281 -1.57 28.72 -2.27
C SER A 281 -0.40 28.97 -1.31
N LEU A 282 0.31 27.91 -0.88
CA LEU A 282 1.49 27.99 0.00
C LEU A 282 2.77 28.37 -0.76
N GLY A 283 2.77 28.26 -2.08
CA GLY A 283 3.92 28.60 -2.91
C GLY A 283 3.77 28.11 -4.35
N LYS A 284 4.52 28.72 -5.26
CA LYS A 284 4.51 28.32 -6.67
C LYS A 284 5.05 26.90 -6.85
N GLY A 285 4.42 26.13 -7.73
CA GLY A 285 4.81 24.75 -8.08
C GLY A 285 4.22 24.32 -9.41
N ASN A 286 4.60 23.12 -9.83
CA ASN A 286 4.03 22.46 -11.01
C ASN A 286 3.09 21.34 -10.55
N THR A 287 2.02 21.10 -11.31
CA THR A 287 1.15 19.93 -11.18
C THR A 287 1.36 18.99 -12.34
N VAL A 288 1.16 17.71 -12.09
CA VAL A 288 1.20 16.67 -13.13
C VAL A 288 -0.14 15.94 -13.10
N SER A 289 -0.77 15.80 -14.26
CA SER A 289 -1.94 14.96 -14.43
C SER A 289 -1.70 13.93 -15.52
N ASN A 290 -2.36 12.80 -15.45
CA ASN A 290 -2.29 11.76 -16.45
C ASN A 290 -3.47 11.85 -17.45
N LEU A 291 -3.48 10.99 -18.47
CA LEU A 291 -4.51 10.97 -19.51
C LEU A 291 -5.89 10.49 -19.00
N SER A 292 -5.94 9.84 -17.84
CA SER A 292 -7.20 9.38 -17.23
C SER A 292 -7.83 10.42 -16.30
N SER A 293 -7.14 11.52 -16.00
CA SER A 293 -7.72 12.64 -15.26
C SER A 293 -8.80 13.32 -16.08
N THR A 294 -9.91 13.68 -15.43
CA THR A 294 -10.93 14.50 -16.10
C THR A 294 -10.47 15.96 -16.28
N ARG A 295 -11.32 16.80 -16.84
CA ARG A 295 -11.09 18.25 -16.98
C ARG A 295 -11.73 19.05 -15.84
N ALA A 296 -11.90 18.42 -14.66
CA ALA A 296 -12.46 19.07 -13.48
C ALA A 296 -11.54 20.20 -12.97
#